data_b78c96705fa24cc08b94b276d764e9ea
#
_entry.id   b78c96705fa24cc08b94b276d764e9ea
#
_cell.length_a   1.000
_cell.length_b   1.000
_cell.length_c   1.000
_cell.angle_alpha   90.00
_cell.angle_beta   90.00
_cell.angle_gamma   90.00
#
_symmetry.space_group_name_H-M   'P 1'
#
loop_
_entity.id
_entity.type
_entity.pdbx_description
1 polymer ?
#
loop_
_entity_poly.entity_id
_entity_poly.type
_entity_poly.pdbx_seq_one_letter_code
_entity_poly.pdbx_strand_id
1 'polypeptide(L)'
;MHFQKQKYYYSSLPSSDHSKASYYSNTFVSENAQKTEGHQLSKGILLTDNCSFFSKPELRIFADDVKCSHGSTIGPVDESALYYLRSRGININHAMKMIISAFIDEDINNLMHFYPLGQ
;
A
#
# COMPACT_ATOMS: atom_id res chain seq x y z
N MET A 1 -20.17 15.75 -4.25
CA MET A 1 -19.38 14.57 -4.64
C MET A 1 -18.22 14.44 -3.67
N HIS A 2 -18.22 13.42 -2.86
CA HIS A 2 -17.13 13.14 -1.95
C HIS A 2 -16.28 12.04 -2.55
N PHE A 3 -15.06 12.39 -2.98
CA PHE A 3 -14.08 11.46 -3.49
C PHE A 3 -13.08 11.16 -2.38
N GLN A 4 -12.98 9.89 -1.98
CA GLN A 4 -11.99 9.46 -1.02
C GLN A 4 -11.24 8.23 -1.54
N LYS A 5 -9.97 8.41 -1.87
CA LYS A 5 -9.06 7.34 -2.22
C LYS A 5 -8.02 7.21 -1.12
N GLN A 6 -8.04 6.10 -0.43
CA GLN A 6 -7.05 5.81 0.61
C GLN A 6 -6.16 4.65 0.17
N LYS A 7 -4.86 4.88 0.22
CA LYS A 7 -3.84 3.87 0.01
C LYS A 7 -2.94 3.82 1.25
N TYR A 8 -2.68 2.64 1.75
CA TYR A 8 -1.84 2.43 2.93
C TYR A 8 -0.73 1.44 2.62
N TYR A 9 0.46 1.77 3.06
CA TYR A 9 1.66 0.99 2.82
C TYR A 9 2.36 0.66 4.12
N TYR A 10 2.73 -0.59 4.25
CA TYR A 10 3.57 -1.06 5.33
C TYR A 10 4.76 -1.80 4.78
N SER A 11 5.95 -1.39 5.21
CA SER A 11 7.16 -2.16 5.02
C SER A 11 7.70 -2.55 6.39
N SER A 12 8.07 -3.80 6.56
CA SER A 12 8.83 -4.19 7.74
C SER A 12 10.32 -3.97 7.47
N LEU A 13 11.00 -3.29 8.39
CA LEU A 13 12.44 -3.11 8.30
C LEU A 13 13.17 -4.41 8.69
N PRO A 14 14.29 -4.75 8.02
CA PRO A 14 14.99 -6.02 8.23
C PRO A 14 15.73 -6.13 9.57
N SER A 15 15.50 -5.24 10.52
CA SER A 15 16.20 -5.20 11.80
C SER A 15 15.67 -6.19 12.86
N SER A 16 14.55 -6.86 12.58
CA SER A 16 14.04 -7.94 13.42
C SER A 16 13.55 -9.09 12.57
N ASP A 17 14.06 -10.27 12.78
CA ASP A 17 13.75 -11.46 11.99
C ASP A 17 12.29 -11.92 12.07
N HIS A 18 11.46 -11.29 12.93
CA HIS A 18 10.09 -11.69 13.20
C HIS A 18 9.14 -10.49 13.32
N SER A 19 9.17 -9.59 12.34
CA SER A 19 8.25 -8.45 12.33
C SER A 19 6.84 -8.88 11.95
N LYS A 20 5.86 -8.40 12.72
CA LYS A 20 4.44 -8.57 12.44
C LYS A 20 3.77 -7.22 12.37
N ALA A 21 3.04 -6.97 11.29
CA ALA A 21 2.24 -5.78 11.14
C ALA A 21 0.77 -6.15 10.94
N SER A 22 -0.11 -5.35 11.51
CA SER A 22 -1.55 -5.49 11.35
C SER A 22 -2.14 -4.15 10.95
N TYR A 23 -2.96 -4.17 9.92
CA TYR A 23 -3.66 -3.01 9.41
C TYR A 23 -5.17 -3.26 9.46
N TYR A 24 -5.87 -2.40 10.17
CA TYR A 24 -7.33 -2.40 10.23
C TYR A 24 -7.86 -1.07 9.70
N SER A 25 -8.83 -1.13 8.83
CA SER A 25 -9.46 0.06 8.31
C SER A 25 -10.96 -0.11 8.21
N ASN A 26 -11.67 0.97 8.42
CA ASN A 26 -13.11 1.02 8.28
C ASN A 26 -13.49 2.25 7.44
N THR A 27 -14.11 2.01 6.29
CA THR A 27 -14.67 3.08 5.47
C THR A 27 -16.16 3.13 5.71
N PHE A 28 -16.62 4.24 6.28
CA PHE A 28 -18.02 4.49 6.56
C PHE A 28 -18.61 5.45 5.53
N VAL A 29 -19.70 5.04 4.89
CA VAL A 29 -20.45 5.88 3.95
C VAL A 29 -21.87 6.03 4.50
N SER A 30 -22.22 7.23 4.95
CA SER A 30 -23.55 7.52 5.50
C SER A 30 -24.63 7.50 4.42
N GLU A 31 -25.86 7.30 4.81
CA GLU A 31 -27.02 7.27 3.91
C GLU A 31 -27.15 8.54 3.04
N ASN A 32 -26.79 9.69 3.60
CA ASN A 32 -26.83 10.97 2.91
C ASN A 32 -25.63 11.21 1.97
N ALA A 33 -24.59 10.39 2.02
CA ALA A 33 -23.39 10.52 1.19
C ALA A 33 -23.54 9.81 -0.16
N GLN A 34 -24.59 10.12 -0.89
CA GLN A 34 -24.82 9.58 -2.21
C GLN A 34 -23.76 10.04 -3.22
N LYS A 35 -23.51 9.24 -4.24
CA LYS A 35 -22.49 9.45 -5.28
C LYS A 35 -21.04 9.49 -4.75
N THR A 36 -20.83 8.94 -3.57
CA THR A 36 -19.46 8.75 -3.04
C THR A 36 -18.71 7.72 -3.89
N GLU A 37 -17.49 8.05 -4.24
CA GLU A 37 -16.54 7.13 -4.85
C GLU A 37 -15.37 6.93 -3.89
N GLY A 38 -15.25 5.73 -3.34
CA GLY A 38 -14.24 5.39 -2.35
C GLY A 38 -13.49 4.10 -2.71
N HIS A 39 -12.17 4.19 -2.82
CA HIS A 39 -11.32 3.04 -3.10
C HIS A 39 -10.24 2.93 -2.04
N GLN A 40 -10.18 1.77 -1.39
CA GLN A 40 -9.20 1.46 -0.37
C GLN A 40 -8.27 0.37 -0.90
N LEU A 41 -6.97 0.66 -0.92
CA LEU A 41 -5.95 -0.31 -1.29
C LEU A 41 -4.87 -0.34 -0.23
N SER A 42 -4.62 -1.52 0.33
CA SER A 42 -3.47 -1.75 1.20
C SER A 42 -2.44 -2.60 0.47
N LYS A 43 -1.18 -2.18 0.53
CA LYS A 43 -0.07 -2.93 -0.04
C LYS A 43 0.98 -3.18 1.05
N GLY A 44 1.46 -4.40 1.15
CA GLY A 44 2.52 -4.80 2.04
C GLY A 44 3.66 -5.47 1.29
N ILE A 45 4.89 -5.12 1.62
CA ILE A 45 6.09 -5.80 1.16
C ILE A 45 6.76 -6.50 2.33
N LEU A 46 7.00 -7.79 2.20
CA LEU A 46 7.69 -8.60 3.19
C LEU A 46 9.19 -8.62 2.86
N LEU A 47 10.00 -8.09 3.77
CA LEU A 47 11.44 -7.96 3.55
C LEU A 47 12.23 -9.21 3.93
N THR A 48 11.62 -10.09 4.74
CA THR A 48 12.20 -11.37 5.15
C THR A 48 11.12 -12.45 5.19
N ASP A 49 11.51 -13.71 5.14
CA ASP A 49 10.57 -14.84 5.20
C ASP A 49 9.85 -14.99 6.55
N ASN A 50 10.41 -14.38 7.59
CA ASN A 50 9.86 -14.44 8.95
C ASN A 50 8.92 -13.27 9.29
N CYS A 51 8.71 -12.36 8.35
CA CYS A 51 7.78 -11.26 8.50
C CYS A 51 6.36 -11.66 8.12
N SER A 52 5.39 -11.05 8.78
CA SER A 52 3.99 -11.22 8.41
C SER A 52 3.24 -9.89 8.43
N PHE A 53 2.30 -9.77 7.51
CA PHE A 53 1.41 -8.63 7.42
C PHE A 53 -0.03 -9.13 7.37
N PHE A 54 -0.87 -8.58 8.22
CA PHE A 54 -2.30 -8.86 8.26
C PHE A 54 -3.09 -7.60 7.92
N SER A 55 -3.98 -7.68 6.95
CA SER A 55 -4.84 -6.57 6.54
C SER A 55 -6.30 -6.95 6.64
N LYS A 56 -7.09 -6.14 7.33
CA LYS A 56 -8.54 -6.30 7.47
C LYS A 56 -9.25 -5.00 7.11
N PRO A 57 -9.51 -4.75 5.83
CA PRO A 57 -10.35 -3.65 5.40
C PRO A 57 -11.83 -3.97 5.63
N GLU A 58 -12.60 -3.00 6.12
CA GLU A 58 -14.04 -3.07 6.27
C GLU A 58 -14.72 -1.94 5.53
N LEU A 59 -15.87 -2.22 4.91
CA LEU A 59 -16.74 -1.24 4.31
C LEU A 59 -18.09 -1.25 5.02
N ARG A 60 -18.52 -0.09 5.51
CA ARG A 60 -19.86 0.14 6.06
C ARG A 60 -20.57 1.17 5.21
N ILE A 61 -21.37 0.69 4.27
CA ILE A 61 -22.00 1.51 3.26
C ILE A 61 -23.51 1.49 3.48
N PHE A 62 -24.07 2.66 3.77
CA PHE A 62 -25.49 2.87 3.99
C PHE A 62 -26.17 3.67 2.86
N ALA A 63 -25.40 4.16 1.89
CA ALA A 63 -25.89 4.81 0.69
C ALA A 63 -26.06 3.81 -0.46
N ASP A 64 -27.02 4.05 -1.36
CA ASP A 64 -27.37 3.16 -2.46
C ASP A 64 -26.58 3.48 -3.74
N ASP A 65 -26.38 4.75 -4.03
CA ASP A 65 -25.71 5.23 -5.25
C ASP A 65 -24.24 5.59 -4.95
N VAL A 66 -23.42 4.58 -4.84
CA VAL A 66 -21.99 4.73 -4.54
C VAL A 66 -21.14 3.74 -5.32
N LYS A 67 -19.86 4.06 -5.48
CA LYS A 67 -18.81 3.18 -6.00
C LYS A 67 -17.74 3.01 -4.96
N CYS A 68 -17.75 1.90 -4.25
CA CYS A 68 -16.79 1.59 -3.20
C CYS A 68 -16.13 0.24 -3.45
N SER A 69 -14.84 0.20 -3.23
CA SER A 69 -14.07 -1.04 -3.32
C SER A 69 -12.94 -1.06 -2.32
N HIS A 70 -12.47 -2.24 -1.99
CA HIS A 70 -11.25 -2.43 -1.23
C HIS A 70 -10.41 -3.55 -1.83
N GLY A 71 -9.12 -3.52 -1.55
CA GLY A 71 -8.18 -4.56 -1.96
C GLY A 71 -6.98 -4.59 -1.03
N SER A 72 -6.31 -5.72 -1.03
CA SER A 72 -5.06 -5.89 -0.30
C SER A 72 -4.10 -6.74 -1.11
N THR A 73 -2.85 -6.30 -1.18
CA THR A 73 -1.77 -7.02 -1.85
C THR A 73 -0.59 -7.12 -0.91
N ILE A 74 -0.15 -8.33 -0.65
CA ILE A 74 0.99 -8.62 0.22
C ILE A 74 1.89 -9.61 -0.50
N GLY A 75 3.19 -9.33 -0.54
CA GLY A 75 4.13 -10.20 -1.18
C GLY A 75 5.58 -9.97 -0.74
N PRO A 76 6.46 -10.92 -1.07
CA PRO A 76 7.89 -10.78 -0.82
C PRO A 76 8.52 -9.72 -1.73
N VAL A 77 9.77 -9.40 -1.43
CA VAL A 77 10.61 -8.60 -2.34
C VAL A 77 10.73 -9.30 -3.69
N ASP A 78 10.69 -8.55 -4.77
CA ASP A 78 10.96 -9.08 -6.10
C ASP A 78 12.40 -9.55 -6.22
N GLU A 79 12.58 -10.85 -6.16
CA GLU A 79 13.90 -11.48 -6.24
C GLU A 79 14.58 -11.28 -7.60
N SER A 80 13.81 -11.16 -8.67
CA SER A 80 14.35 -10.88 -10.00
C SER A 80 14.95 -9.48 -10.07
N ALA A 81 14.26 -8.50 -9.51
CA ALA A 81 14.78 -7.14 -9.40
C ALA A 81 16.02 -7.08 -8.51
N LEU A 82 16.01 -7.78 -7.39
CA LEU A 82 17.16 -7.87 -6.49
C LEU A 82 18.38 -8.50 -7.19
N TYR A 83 18.17 -9.62 -7.88
CA TYR A 83 19.21 -10.29 -8.65
C TYR A 83 19.78 -9.36 -9.73
N TYR A 84 18.93 -8.65 -10.47
CA TYR A 84 19.36 -7.72 -11.51
C TYR A 84 20.26 -6.62 -10.93
N LEU A 85 19.86 -5.97 -9.84
CA LEU A 85 20.64 -4.92 -9.20
C LEU A 85 22.00 -5.44 -8.69
N ARG A 86 22.02 -6.62 -8.10
CA ARG A 86 23.25 -7.24 -7.63
C ARG A 86 24.17 -7.64 -8.76
N SER A 87 23.65 -8.12 -9.87
CA SER A 87 24.45 -8.44 -11.06
C SER A 87 25.13 -7.22 -11.67
N ARG A 88 24.62 -6.02 -11.40
CA ARG A 88 25.19 -4.73 -11.79
C ARG A 88 26.20 -4.17 -10.77
N GLY A 89 26.57 -4.94 -9.76
CA GLY A 89 27.57 -4.55 -8.75
C GLY A 89 27.02 -3.77 -7.56
N ILE A 90 25.70 -3.66 -7.43
CA ILE A 90 25.06 -2.99 -6.30
C ILE A 90 25.02 -3.96 -5.11
N ASN A 91 25.52 -3.54 -3.94
CA ASN A 91 25.49 -4.38 -2.74
C ASN A 91 24.04 -4.62 -2.27
N ILE A 92 23.83 -5.69 -1.51
CA ILE A 92 22.49 -6.13 -1.07
C ILE A 92 21.73 -5.04 -0.32
N ASN A 93 22.37 -4.31 0.58
CA ASN A 93 21.72 -3.29 1.38
C ASN A 93 21.25 -2.11 0.53
N HIS A 94 22.06 -1.71 -0.44
CA HIS A 94 21.70 -0.63 -1.37
C HIS A 94 20.60 -1.07 -2.33
N ALA A 95 20.68 -2.29 -2.87
CA ALA A 95 19.67 -2.86 -3.74
C ALA A 95 18.30 -2.95 -3.03
N MET A 96 18.26 -3.40 -1.77
CA MET A 96 17.05 -3.44 -0.97
C MET A 96 16.45 -2.05 -0.75
N LYS A 97 17.26 -1.06 -0.46
CA LYS A 97 16.80 0.35 -0.32
C LYS A 97 16.19 0.86 -1.63
N MET A 98 16.79 0.54 -2.76
CA MET A 98 16.26 0.95 -4.08
C MET A 98 14.89 0.31 -4.34
N ILE A 99 14.71 -0.98 -4.04
CA ILE A 99 13.44 -1.68 -4.23
C ILE A 99 12.37 -1.11 -3.31
N ILE A 100 12.68 -0.86 -2.05
CA ILE A 100 11.75 -0.27 -1.08
C ILE A 100 11.36 1.15 -1.51
N SER A 101 12.31 1.96 -1.94
CA SER A 101 12.03 3.32 -2.43
C SER A 101 11.10 3.27 -3.64
N ALA A 102 11.37 2.41 -4.62
CA ALA A 102 10.51 2.27 -5.79
C ALA A 102 9.08 1.84 -5.42
N PHE A 103 8.93 0.95 -4.45
CA PHE A 103 7.63 0.52 -3.93
C PHE A 103 6.84 1.68 -3.31
N ILE A 104 7.51 2.55 -2.57
CA ILE A 104 6.91 3.73 -1.94
C ILE A 104 6.62 4.82 -2.97
N ASP A 105 7.58 5.09 -3.86
CA ASP A 105 7.51 6.19 -4.84
C ASP A 105 6.39 5.98 -5.88
N GLU A 106 6.15 4.75 -6.29
CA GLU A 106 5.01 4.42 -7.17
C GLU A 106 3.71 5.01 -6.63
N ASP A 107 3.56 5.01 -5.33
CA ASP A 107 2.33 5.44 -4.69
C ASP A 107 2.30 6.91 -4.36
N ILE A 108 3.44 7.49 -4.02
CA ILE A 108 3.58 8.95 -3.90
C ILE A 108 3.25 9.61 -5.24
N ASN A 109 3.77 9.09 -6.34
CA ASN A 109 3.49 9.61 -7.68
C ASN A 109 2.01 9.47 -8.05
N ASN A 110 1.38 8.36 -7.69
CA ASN A 110 -0.06 8.18 -7.87
C ASN A 110 -0.88 9.17 -7.03
N LEU A 111 -0.48 9.42 -5.78
CA LEU A 111 -1.13 10.41 -4.92
C LEU A 111 -1.00 11.82 -5.48
N MET A 112 0.19 12.20 -5.95
CA MET A 112 0.43 13.52 -6.55
C MET A 112 -0.36 13.76 -7.83
N HIS A 113 -0.65 12.71 -8.58
CA HIS A 113 -1.52 12.82 -9.77
C HIS A 113 -2.97 13.14 -9.40
N PHE A 114 -3.45 12.66 -8.25
CA PHE A 114 -4.80 12.94 -7.76
C PHE A 114 -4.91 14.22 -6.94
N TYR A 115 -3.84 14.64 -6.30
CA TYR A 115 -3.75 15.85 -5.49
C TYR A 115 -2.53 16.65 -5.92
N PRO A 116 -2.59 17.38 -7.06
CA PRO A 116 -1.48 18.22 -7.46
C PRO A 116 -1.20 19.26 -6.36
N LEU A 117 -0.01 19.16 -5.76
CA LEU A 117 0.45 20.13 -4.78
C LEU A 117 0.69 21.47 -5.49
N GLY A 118 -0.13 22.47 -5.18
CA GLY A 118 0.15 23.86 -5.52
C GLY A 118 -0.47 24.36 -6.82
N GLN A 119 -1.73 24.59 -6.77
CA GLN A 119 -2.37 25.72 -7.48
C GLN A 119 -3.16 26.56 -6.49
#